data_2215835122140e797c31d70faa0c91f9
#
_entry.id   2215835122140e797c31d70faa0c91f9
#
_cell.length_a   1.000
_cell.length_b   1.000
_cell.length_c   1.000
_cell.angle_alpha   90.00
_cell.angle_beta   90.00
_cell.angle_gamma   90.00
#
_symmetry.space_group_name_H-M   'P 1'
#
loop_
_entity.id
_entity.type
_entity.pdbx_description
1 polymer ?
#
loop_
_entity_poly.entity_id
_entity_poly.type
_entity_poly.pdbx_seq_one_letter_code
_entity_poly.pdbx_strand_id
1 'polypeptide(L)'
;KDGEPMVEPAHPALAQGKVRHVGDAVAVVIAETLGQARAAAEAVEVDYGELPGVGNMTAAKAGKAQVHEEAANNQCYDWELGDEAEIDAAMAKAAHVVELPLVNNRLIANPIEPRVAIGDYDTATGEHTLFTTSQNPHVIRLLMGAFVLGLPEHKLRVVAPDVGGGFGTKIFH
;
A
#
# COMPACT_ATOMS: atom_id res chain seq x y z
N LYS A 1 -15.05 3.87 -16.51
CA LYS A 1 -15.73 4.60 -17.59
C LYS A 1 -17.24 4.47 -17.46
N ASP A 2 -17.79 3.31 -17.19
CA ASP A 2 -19.24 3.02 -17.21
C ASP A 2 -19.82 2.68 -15.83
N GLY A 3 -19.21 3.18 -14.75
CA GLY A 3 -19.64 2.85 -13.38
C GLY A 3 -19.24 1.45 -12.93
N GLU A 4 -18.40 0.77 -13.68
CA GLU A 4 -17.82 -0.49 -13.25
C GLU A 4 -16.96 -0.27 -11.99
N PRO A 5 -17.12 -1.10 -10.96
CA PRO A 5 -16.32 -0.98 -9.75
C PRO A 5 -14.84 -1.24 -10.05
N MET A 6 -13.98 -0.51 -9.38
CA MET A 6 -12.54 -0.77 -9.39
C MET A 6 -12.27 -2.17 -8.82
N VAL A 7 -11.37 -2.92 -9.44
CA VAL A 7 -10.88 -4.18 -8.89
C VAL A 7 -9.83 -3.86 -7.82
N GLU A 8 -10.09 -4.29 -6.60
CA GLU A 8 -9.19 -4.12 -5.46
C GLU A 8 -8.68 -5.49 -5.01
N PRO A 9 -7.54 -5.95 -5.54
CA PRO A 9 -6.96 -7.20 -5.12
C PRO A 9 -6.61 -7.19 -3.64
N ALA A 10 -6.92 -8.28 -2.94
CA ALA A 10 -6.62 -8.41 -1.52
C ALA A 10 -5.10 -8.34 -1.27
N HIS A 11 -4.72 -7.58 -0.24
CA HIS A 11 -3.35 -7.48 0.25
C HIS A 11 -3.29 -7.94 1.72
N PRO A 12 -3.23 -9.25 1.99
CA PRO A 12 -3.20 -9.78 3.34
C PRO A 12 -1.88 -9.44 4.05
N ALA A 13 -1.90 -9.38 5.37
CA ALA A 13 -0.72 -9.10 6.19
C ALA A 13 0.41 -10.13 6.01
N LEU A 14 0.06 -11.37 5.70
CA LEU A 14 0.99 -12.42 5.29
C LEU A 14 0.51 -13.02 3.97
N ALA A 15 1.46 -13.28 3.07
CA ALA A 15 1.17 -13.90 1.79
C ALA A 15 0.48 -15.26 1.95
N GLN A 16 -0.58 -15.48 1.19
CA GLN A 16 -1.36 -16.70 1.21
C GLN A 16 -1.19 -17.45 -0.11
N GLY A 17 -0.39 -18.52 -0.09
CA GLY A 17 -0.15 -19.39 -1.24
C GLY A 17 0.67 -18.79 -2.37
N LYS A 18 0.82 -17.47 -2.47
CA LYS A 18 1.55 -16.77 -3.53
C LYS A 18 2.11 -15.46 -3.03
N VAL A 19 3.39 -15.23 -3.28
CA VAL A 19 4.04 -13.91 -3.14
C VAL A 19 3.97 -13.18 -4.47
N ARG A 20 3.75 -11.87 -4.44
CA ARG A 20 3.49 -11.06 -5.62
C ARG A 20 4.52 -9.97 -5.88
N HIS A 21 5.29 -9.61 -4.87
CA HIS A 21 6.37 -8.63 -5.02
C HIS A 21 7.48 -8.87 -4.00
N VAL A 22 8.63 -8.26 -4.23
CA VAL A 22 9.73 -8.27 -3.26
C VAL A 22 9.31 -7.46 -2.03
N GLY A 23 9.34 -8.10 -0.86
CA GLY A 23 8.89 -7.51 0.40
C GLY A 23 7.52 -8.01 0.88
N ASP A 24 6.83 -8.87 0.13
CA ASP A 24 5.67 -9.59 0.67
C ASP A 24 6.08 -10.39 1.91
N ALA A 25 5.40 -10.14 3.03
CA ALA A 25 5.65 -10.87 4.26
C ALA A 25 5.11 -12.30 4.14
N VAL A 26 5.93 -13.30 4.45
CA VAL A 26 5.57 -14.72 4.34
C VAL A 26 5.37 -15.39 5.69
N ALA A 27 5.99 -14.88 6.74
CA ALA A 27 5.88 -15.44 8.08
C ALA A 27 6.05 -14.34 9.14
N VAL A 28 5.49 -14.57 10.32
CA VAL A 28 5.74 -13.78 11.53
C VAL A 28 6.24 -14.71 12.62
N VAL A 29 7.27 -14.27 13.34
CA VAL A 29 7.84 -15.03 14.46
C VAL A 29 7.61 -14.24 15.73
N ILE A 30 7.04 -14.91 16.75
CA ILE A 30 6.78 -14.37 18.07
C ILE A 30 7.63 -15.17 19.08
N ALA A 31 8.40 -14.46 19.89
CA ALA A 31 9.26 -15.06 20.92
C ALA A 31 9.33 -14.16 22.16
N GLU A 32 9.86 -14.68 23.25
CA GLU A 32 9.99 -13.94 24.52
C GLU A 32 10.96 -12.78 24.42
N THR A 33 12.00 -12.90 23.56
CA THR A 33 12.99 -11.84 23.35
C THR A 33 13.20 -11.57 21.87
N LEU A 34 13.63 -10.34 21.56
CA LEU A 34 13.98 -9.96 20.19
C LEU A 34 15.10 -10.83 19.59
N GLY A 35 16.08 -11.23 20.41
CA GLY A 35 17.16 -12.11 19.96
C GLY A 35 16.65 -13.49 19.52
N GLN A 36 15.75 -14.08 20.30
CA GLN A 36 15.09 -15.33 19.94
C GLN A 36 14.22 -15.19 18.69
N ALA A 37 13.45 -14.09 18.60
CA ALA A 37 12.61 -13.85 17.42
C ALA A 37 13.45 -13.72 16.14
N ARG A 38 14.56 -13.00 16.18
CA ARG A 38 15.47 -12.85 15.04
C ARG A 38 16.13 -14.18 14.65
N ALA A 39 16.67 -14.91 15.62
CA ALA A 39 17.27 -16.20 15.35
C ALA A 39 16.26 -17.21 14.73
N ALA A 40 15.04 -17.22 15.24
CA ALA A 40 13.99 -18.07 14.68
C ALA A 40 13.53 -17.59 13.29
N ALA A 41 13.48 -16.28 13.03
CA ALA A 41 13.13 -15.76 11.71
C ALA A 41 14.21 -16.10 10.65
N GLU A 42 15.48 -16.11 11.04
CA GLU A 42 16.59 -16.54 10.16
C GLU A 42 16.56 -18.06 9.86
N ALA A 43 15.91 -18.85 10.70
CA ALA A 43 15.71 -20.28 10.50
C ALA A 43 14.48 -20.63 9.64
N VAL A 44 13.69 -19.65 9.24
CA VAL A 44 12.54 -19.87 8.35
C VAL A 44 13.05 -20.15 6.93
N GLU A 45 12.83 -21.36 6.45
CA GLU A 45 13.10 -21.77 5.09
C GLU A 45 11.81 -21.70 4.27
N VAL A 46 11.89 -21.10 3.07
CA VAL A 46 10.76 -21.01 2.14
C VAL A 46 11.18 -21.58 0.79
N ASP A 47 10.47 -22.59 0.35
CA ASP A 47 10.63 -23.15 -0.98
C ASP A 47 9.66 -22.46 -1.94
N TYR A 48 10.20 -21.81 -2.98
CA TYR A 48 9.41 -21.03 -3.95
C TYR A 48 9.29 -21.74 -5.28
N GLY A 49 8.06 -22.00 -5.71
CA GLY A 49 7.78 -22.32 -7.11
C GLY A 49 7.78 -21.05 -7.97
N GLU A 50 8.69 -20.95 -8.94
CA GLU A 50 8.78 -19.78 -9.81
C GLU A 50 7.57 -19.64 -10.72
N LEU A 51 7.04 -18.42 -10.81
CA LEU A 51 5.96 -18.03 -11.72
C LEU A 51 6.45 -16.91 -12.66
N PRO A 52 5.83 -16.75 -13.85
CA PRO A 52 6.16 -15.65 -14.74
C PRO A 52 5.97 -14.30 -14.05
N GLY A 53 7.02 -13.50 -14.01
CA GLY A 53 7.04 -12.19 -13.37
C GLY A 53 6.65 -11.05 -14.30
N VAL A 54 6.20 -9.94 -13.70
CA VAL A 54 5.88 -8.68 -14.38
C VAL A 54 6.84 -7.61 -13.89
N GLY A 55 7.87 -7.31 -14.67
CA GLY A 55 8.95 -6.40 -14.27
C GLY A 55 8.75 -4.92 -14.65
N ASN A 56 7.79 -4.60 -15.52
CA ASN A 56 7.56 -3.23 -15.98
C ASN A 56 6.14 -3.04 -16.54
N MET A 57 5.73 -1.79 -16.77
CA MET A 57 4.41 -1.44 -17.28
C MET A 57 4.10 -2.04 -18.66
N THR A 58 5.08 -2.12 -19.56
CA THR A 58 4.89 -2.69 -20.89
C THR A 58 4.56 -4.17 -20.78
N ALA A 59 5.29 -4.91 -19.94
CA ALA A 59 5.00 -6.31 -19.67
C ALA A 59 3.64 -6.51 -19.00
N ALA A 60 3.27 -5.62 -18.07
CA ALA A 60 1.96 -5.64 -17.42
C ALA A 60 0.82 -5.48 -18.44
N LYS A 61 0.88 -4.46 -19.29
CA LYS A 61 -0.11 -4.20 -20.34
C LYS A 61 -0.18 -5.32 -21.39
N ALA A 62 0.92 -6.01 -21.65
CA ALA A 62 0.94 -7.14 -22.58
C ALA A 62 0.15 -8.36 -22.08
N GLY A 63 -0.19 -8.43 -20.79
CA GLY A 63 -1.08 -9.44 -20.21
C GLY A 63 -0.54 -10.88 -20.24
N LYS A 64 0.74 -11.10 -20.57
CA LYS A 64 1.34 -12.44 -20.67
C LYS A 64 1.51 -13.13 -19.33
N ALA A 65 1.68 -12.35 -18.28
CA ALA A 65 1.70 -12.79 -16.88
C ALA A 65 0.75 -11.89 -16.08
N GLN A 66 0.06 -12.47 -15.12
CA GLN A 66 -0.95 -11.79 -14.30
C GLN A 66 -0.53 -11.87 -12.83
N VAL A 67 -0.43 -10.71 -12.18
CA VAL A 67 0.02 -10.63 -10.78
C VAL A 67 -1.12 -11.01 -9.84
N HIS A 68 -2.33 -10.52 -10.09
CA HIS A 68 -3.55 -10.81 -9.34
C HIS A 68 -4.58 -11.43 -10.27
N GLU A 69 -5.13 -12.58 -9.87
CA GLU A 69 -6.05 -13.36 -10.69
C GLU A 69 -7.36 -12.64 -10.95
N GLU A 70 -7.80 -11.80 -10.01
CA GLU A 70 -8.99 -10.98 -10.10
C GLU A 70 -8.82 -9.73 -10.99
N ALA A 71 -7.58 -9.31 -11.28
CA ALA A 71 -7.29 -8.15 -12.11
C ALA A 71 -6.85 -8.56 -13.52
N ALA A 72 -7.81 -8.82 -14.40
CA ALA A 72 -7.55 -9.21 -15.78
C ALA A 72 -6.60 -8.22 -16.49
N ASN A 73 -5.61 -8.74 -17.20
CA ASN A 73 -4.57 -7.94 -17.88
C ASN A 73 -3.79 -6.99 -16.94
N ASN A 74 -3.73 -7.30 -15.62
CA ASN A 74 -3.15 -6.44 -14.60
C ASN A 74 -3.79 -5.05 -14.51
N GLN A 75 -5.04 -4.91 -14.90
CA GLN A 75 -5.80 -3.65 -14.92
C GLN A 75 -6.82 -3.64 -13.79
N CYS A 76 -6.65 -2.72 -12.84
CA CYS A 76 -7.57 -2.56 -11.72
C CYS A 76 -8.74 -1.63 -12.05
N TYR A 77 -8.51 -0.63 -12.88
CA TYR A 77 -9.51 0.33 -13.34
C TYR A 77 -9.05 1.02 -14.61
N ASP A 78 -10.00 1.61 -15.32
CA ASP A 78 -9.79 2.56 -16.40
C ASP A 78 -10.50 3.86 -16.04
N TRP A 79 -9.73 4.95 -16.04
CA TRP A 79 -10.26 6.25 -15.64
C TRP A 79 -9.89 7.30 -16.67
N GLU A 80 -10.87 8.06 -17.08
CA GLU A 80 -10.74 9.09 -18.09
C GLU A 80 -11.38 10.40 -17.61
N LEU A 81 -10.73 11.51 -17.84
CA LEU A 81 -11.24 12.85 -17.57
C LEU A 81 -10.98 13.75 -18.78
N GLY A 82 -12.02 14.36 -19.30
CA GLY A 82 -11.98 15.27 -20.45
C GLY A 82 -12.80 14.73 -21.62
N ASP A 83 -12.65 15.36 -22.77
CA ASP A 83 -13.28 14.97 -24.03
C ASP A 83 -12.20 14.66 -25.07
N GLU A 84 -11.98 13.38 -25.35
CA GLU A 84 -10.97 12.90 -26.30
C GLU A 84 -11.23 13.46 -27.71
N ALA A 85 -12.49 13.51 -28.14
CA ALA A 85 -12.84 13.99 -29.47
C ALA A 85 -12.57 15.50 -29.64
N GLU A 86 -12.79 16.30 -28.59
CA GLU A 86 -12.43 17.73 -28.61
C GLU A 86 -10.92 17.94 -28.66
N ILE A 87 -10.17 17.14 -27.89
CA ILE A 87 -8.70 17.19 -27.86
C ILE A 87 -8.14 16.80 -29.22
N ASP A 88 -8.57 15.70 -29.79
CA ASP A 88 -8.15 15.23 -31.11
C ASP A 88 -8.45 16.26 -32.21
N ALA A 89 -9.63 16.85 -32.17
CA ALA A 89 -10.01 17.91 -33.11
C ALA A 89 -9.15 19.18 -32.96
N ALA A 90 -8.72 19.51 -31.75
CA ALA A 90 -7.82 20.63 -31.48
C ALA A 90 -6.40 20.30 -31.96
N MET A 91 -5.90 19.10 -31.70
CA MET A 91 -4.58 18.64 -32.16
C MET A 91 -4.49 18.61 -33.69
N ALA A 92 -5.54 18.11 -34.37
CA ALA A 92 -5.59 18.07 -35.83
C ALA A 92 -5.55 19.46 -36.49
N LYS A 93 -5.96 20.51 -35.79
CA LYS A 93 -5.94 21.90 -36.25
C LYS A 93 -4.68 22.67 -35.84
N ALA A 94 -3.86 22.10 -34.97
CA ALA A 94 -2.67 22.76 -34.47
C ALA A 94 -1.63 22.94 -35.58
N ALA A 95 -1.02 24.14 -35.65
CA ALA A 95 0.03 24.42 -36.64
C ALA A 95 1.29 23.57 -36.40
N HIS A 96 1.56 23.25 -35.15
CA HIS A 96 2.68 22.40 -34.72
C HIS A 96 2.22 21.51 -33.59
N VAL A 97 2.56 20.22 -33.65
CA VAL A 97 2.36 19.24 -32.58
C VAL A 97 3.72 18.70 -32.17
N VAL A 98 3.99 18.67 -30.89
CA VAL A 98 5.19 18.07 -30.31
C VAL A 98 4.78 16.93 -29.43
N GLU A 99 5.33 15.75 -29.70
CA GLU A 99 5.11 14.55 -28.90
C GLU A 99 6.37 14.26 -28.07
N LEU A 100 6.19 14.09 -26.77
CA LEU A 100 7.27 13.78 -25.84
C LEU A 100 6.84 12.62 -24.92
N PRO A 101 7.38 11.41 -25.12
CA PRO A 101 7.14 10.32 -24.20
C PRO A 101 7.88 10.58 -22.88
N LEU A 102 7.14 10.54 -21.76
CA LEU A 102 7.68 10.72 -20.43
C LEU A 102 7.48 9.43 -19.62
N VAL A 103 8.51 9.06 -18.87
CA VAL A 103 8.44 7.98 -17.90
C VAL A 103 8.59 8.56 -16.50
N ASN A 104 7.52 8.53 -15.72
CA ASN A 104 7.55 8.88 -14.31
C ASN A 104 7.88 7.61 -13.51
N ASN A 105 9.14 7.45 -13.13
CA ASN A 105 9.60 6.29 -12.40
C ASN A 105 8.95 6.20 -11.02
N ARG A 106 8.52 5.00 -10.64
CA ARG A 106 8.11 4.73 -9.28
C ARG A 106 9.35 4.67 -8.38
N LEU A 107 9.37 5.52 -7.36
CA LEU A 107 10.45 5.59 -6.38
C LEU A 107 9.93 5.16 -5.00
N ILE A 108 10.82 4.55 -4.21
CA ILE A 108 10.58 4.34 -2.79
C ILE A 108 10.90 5.65 -2.08
N ALA A 109 9.94 6.21 -1.36
CA ALA A 109 10.10 7.48 -0.64
C ALA A 109 11.18 7.43 0.45
N ASN A 110 11.35 6.28 1.08
CA ASN A 110 12.41 5.94 2.02
C ASN A 110 12.71 7.05 3.06
N PRO A 111 11.73 7.48 3.88
CA PRO A 111 11.96 8.48 4.90
C PRO A 111 13.02 8.00 5.90
N ILE A 112 13.84 8.94 6.42
CA ILE A 112 14.90 8.62 7.39
C ILE A 112 14.32 8.01 8.67
N GLU A 113 13.17 8.50 9.13
CA GLU A 113 12.42 7.88 10.21
C GLU A 113 11.58 6.71 9.67
N PRO A 114 11.81 5.46 10.13
CA PRO A 114 10.97 4.31 9.76
C PRO A 114 9.58 4.43 10.40
N ARG A 115 8.68 3.48 10.07
CA ARG A 115 7.38 3.38 10.73
C ARG A 115 7.55 2.85 12.15
N VAL A 116 6.88 3.52 13.11
CA VAL A 116 6.82 3.11 14.52
C VAL A 116 5.39 3.23 14.99
N ALA A 117 4.96 2.27 15.79
CA ALA A 117 3.70 2.30 16.51
C ALA A 117 3.92 1.78 17.95
N ILE A 118 3.45 2.55 18.93
CA ILE A 118 3.49 2.19 20.34
C ILE A 118 2.07 2.32 20.89
N GLY A 119 1.50 1.21 21.31
CA GLY A 119 0.20 1.17 21.98
C GLY A 119 0.37 1.24 23.50
N ASP A 120 -0.43 2.07 24.13
CA ASP A 120 -0.54 2.17 25.57
C ASP A 120 -2.00 2.04 25.99
N TYR A 121 -2.26 1.30 27.07
CA TYR A 121 -3.59 1.05 27.58
C TYR A 121 -3.62 1.32 29.08
N ASP A 122 -4.42 2.30 29.48
CA ASP A 122 -4.66 2.59 30.90
C ASP A 122 -5.80 1.71 31.43
N THR A 123 -5.44 0.75 32.25
CA THR A 123 -6.39 -0.19 32.88
C THR A 123 -7.36 0.48 33.85
N ALA A 124 -7.01 1.64 34.41
CA ALA A 124 -7.85 2.36 35.38
C ALA A 124 -8.97 3.14 34.68
N THR A 125 -8.67 3.77 33.54
CA THR A 125 -9.64 4.59 32.78
C THR A 125 -10.23 3.87 31.58
N GLY A 126 -9.62 2.77 31.13
CA GLY A 126 -9.98 2.06 29.92
C GLY A 126 -9.67 2.88 28.65
N GLU A 127 -8.75 3.83 28.73
CA GLU A 127 -8.32 4.65 27.59
C GLU A 127 -7.13 4.03 26.88
N HIS A 128 -7.11 4.22 25.56
CA HIS A 128 -6.04 3.75 24.70
C HIS A 128 -5.28 4.94 24.12
N THR A 129 -3.97 4.87 24.08
CA THR A 129 -3.13 5.83 23.37
C THR A 129 -2.26 5.11 22.35
N LEU A 130 -2.28 5.57 21.12
CA LEU A 130 -1.41 5.10 20.04
C LEU A 130 -0.46 6.23 19.66
N PHE A 131 0.83 6.04 19.91
CA PHE A 131 1.89 6.87 19.36
C PHE A 131 2.33 6.26 18.03
N THR A 132 2.29 7.04 16.95
CA THR A 132 2.61 6.50 15.62
C THR A 132 3.19 7.55 14.69
N THR A 133 4.03 7.10 13.77
CA THR A 133 4.58 7.94 12.72
C THR A 133 3.61 7.98 11.54
N SER A 134 2.67 8.90 11.56
CA SER A 134 1.61 8.98 10.55
C SER A 134 1.44 10.39 10.00
N GLN A 135 1.00 10.46 8.75
CA GLN A 135 0.56 11.70 8.11
C GLN A 135 -0.90 12.03 8.42
N ASN A 136 -1.69 11.05 8.86
CA ASN A 136 -3.15 11.17 9.03
C ASN A 136 -3.63 10.63 10.39
N PRO A 137 -3.25 11.25 11.53
CA PRO A 137 -3.61 10.74 12.85
C PRO A 137 -5.13 10.67 13.08
N HIS A 138 -5.91 11.56 12.49
CA HIS A 138 -7.35 11.54 12.63
C HIS A 138 -7.99 10.35 11.89
N VAL A 139 -7.49 10.03 10.69
CA VAL A 139 -7.97 8.87 9.94
C VAL A 139 -7.62 7.57 10.66
N ILE A 140 -6.39 7.48 11.20
CA ILE A 140 -5.98 6.32 12.01
C ILE A 140 -6.88 6.18 13.24
N ARG A 141 -7.18 7.27 13.94
CA ARG A 141 -8.09 7.22 15.09
C ARG A 141 -9.46 6.67 14.71
N LEU A 142 -10.04 7.12 13.60
CA LEU A 142 -11.31 6.63 13.11
C LEU A 142 -11.23 5.14 12.75
N LEU A 143 -10.27 4.75 11.93
CA LEU A 143 -10.16 3.37 11.45
C LEU A 143 -9.83 2.39 12.56
N MET A 144 -8.85 2.70 13.39
CA MET A 144 -8.47 1.85 14.53
C MET A 144 -9.58 1.79 15.58
N GLY A 145 -10.21 2.91 15.91
CA GLY A 145 -11.30 2.93 16.88
C GLY A 145 -12.51 2.14 16.40
N ALA A 146 -13.07 2.51 15.26
CA ALA A 146 -14.35 1.97 14.80
C ALA A 146 -14.24 0.55 14.22
N PHE A 147 -13.20 0.27 13.42
CA PHE A 147 -13.16 -0.96 12.62
C PHE A 147 -12.22 -2.02 13.17
N VAL A 148 -11.19 -1.65 13.92
CA VAL A 148 -10.23 -2.62 14.46
C VAL A 148 -10.52 -2.95 15.92
N LEU A 149 -10.66 -1.92 16.77
CA LEU A 149 -10.84 -2.10 18.21
C LEU A 149 -12.32 -2.13 18.63
N GLY A 150 -13.23 -1.67 17.77
CA GLY A 150 -14.66 -1.57 18.12
C GLY A 150 -14.94 -0.56 19.25
N LEU A 151 -14.11 0.48 19.34
CA LEU A 151 -14.18 1.49 20.39
C LEU A 151 -14.78 2.82 19.86
N PRO A 152 -15.47 3.57 20.70
CA PRO A 152 -15.80 4.94 20.35
C PRO A 152 -14.52 5.79 20.25
N GLU A 153 -14.47 6.71 19.30
CA GLU A 153 -13.28 7.51 19.02
C GLU A 153 -12.69 8.26 20.23
N HIS A 154 -13.52 8.67 21.17
CA HIS A 154 -13.07 9.36 22.37
C HIS A 154 -12.29 8.48 23.34
N LYS A 155 -12.32 7.15 23.17
CA LYS A 155 -11.55 6.19 23.96
C LYS A 155 -10.18 5.85 23.33
N LEU A 156 -9.90 6.40 22.14
CA LEU A 156 -8.62 6.25 21.47
C LEU A 156 -8.00 7.62 21.20
N ARG A 157 -6.84 7.86 21.79
CA ARG A 157 -5.98 8.99 21.48
C ARG A 157 -4.89 8.55 20.52
N VAL A 158 -4.76 9.24 19.37
CA VAL A 158 -3.65 9.01 18.43
C VAL A 158 -2.71 10.22 18.48
N VAL A 159 -1.45 9.97 18.72
CA VAL A 159 -0.40 10.97 18.83
C VAL A 159 0.62 10.72 17.72
N ALA A 160 0.71 11.66 16.77
CA ALA A 160 1.78 11.74 15.80
C ALA A 160 2.65 12.94 16.16
N PRO A 161 3.83 12.73 16.76
CA PRO A 161 4.77 13.80 17.09
C PRO A 161 5.44 14.33 15.81
N ASP A 162 6.59 14.98 15.93
CA ASP A 162 7.37 15.43 14.78
C ASP A 162 7.80 14.23 13.93
N VAL A 163 7.11 14.05 12.80
CA VAL A 163 7.30 12.89 11.91
C VAL A 163 8.47 13.16 10.96
N GLY A 164 9.46 12.28 10.97
CA GLY A 164 10.69 12.37 10.17
C GLY A 164 10.56 12.02 8.70
N GLY A 165 9.52 12.53 8.06
CA GLY A 165 9.18 12.32 6.65
C GLY A 165 8.12 11.23 6.45
N GLY A 166 7.24 11.47 5.52
CA GLY A 166 6.18 10.52 5.16
C GLY A 166 6.08 10.31 3.65
N PHE A 167 6.07 11.40 2.88
CA PHE A 167 6.05 11.42 1.41
C PHE A 167 4.94 10.53 0.80
N GLY A 168 3.80 10.46 1.46
CA GLY A 168 2.69 9.59 1.08
C GLY A 168 2.75 8.16 1.65
N THR A 169 3.91 7.64 2.01
CA THR A 169 4.06 6.26 2.45
C THR A 169 3.57 6.00 3.88
N LYS A 170 3.40 7.06 4.68
CA LYS A 170 2.87 6.99 6.05
C LYS A 170 1.40 7.45 6.14
N ILE A 171 0.68 7.45 5.02
CA ILE A 171 -0.77 7.67 4.99
C ILE A 171 -1.49 6.41 5.46
N PHE A 172 -1.07 5.27 4.94
CA PHE A 172 -1.59 3.94 5.28
C PHE A 172 -0.56 3.14 6.06
N HIS A 173 -1.01 2.35 6.99
CA HIS A 173 -0.20 1.46 7.83
C HIS A 173 -0.73 0.03 7.75
#